data_27537c3fb36b2ea1be96c890a9808881
#
_entry.id   27537c3fb36b2ea1be96c890a9808881
#
_cell.length_a   1.000
_cell.length_b   1.000
_cell.length_c   1.000
_cell.angle_alpha   90.00
_cell.angle_beta   90.00
_cell.angle_gamma   90.00
#
_symmetry.space_group_name_H-M   'P 1'
#
loop_
_entity.id
_entity.type
_entity.pdbx_description
1 polymer ?
#
loop_
_entity_poly.entity_id
_entity_poly.type
_entity_poly.pdbx_seq_one_letter_code
_entity_poly.pdbx_strand_id
1 'polypeptide(L)'
;MPSDPPKIKVLRSSGTLNPRPEKVRHPRFAAAEFFDPHDLVQLKYETLRAVATEGQPIAQAAVDFGLSRPTIYEAQASFHAHGMEGLLPKKRGPKNPHKLTPQVRQHLQECLASEPKLKAVELVRLVRQRFGIAVHPRTVEKALQKAKRGRQTSPPQNP
;
A
#
# COMPACT_ATOMS: atom_id res chain seq x y z
N MET A 1 2.55 19.62 22.74
CA MET A 1 3.22 18.73 21.77
C MET A 1 3.55 19.54 20.53
N PRO A 2 4.82 19.65 20.15
CA PRO A 2 5.15 20.32 18.89
C PRO A 2 4.51 19.57 17.74
N SER A 3 3.74 20.27 16.92
CA SER A 3 3.13 19.68 15.74
C SER A 3 4.22 19.38 14.72
N ASP A 4 4.20 18.17 14.13
CA ASP A 4 5.12 17.82 13.04
C ASP A 4 5.15 18.92 11.96
N PRO A 5 6.33 19.23 11.40
CA PRO A 5 6.45 20.13 10.26
C PRO A 5 5.52 19.71 9.11
N PRO A 6 5.01 20.64 8.31
CA PRO A 6 4.06 20.34 7.23
C PRO A 6 4.55 19.22 6.29
N LYS A 7 5.83 19.22 5.94
CA LYS A 7 6.46 18.22 5.08
C LYS A 7 6.39 16.81 5.70
N ILE A 8 6.67 16.68 6.99
CA ILE A 8 6.61 15.38 7.70
C ILE A 8 5.18 14.82 7.69
N LYS A 9 4.16 15.68 7.85
CA LYS A 9 2.75 15.25 7.77
C LYS A 9 2.41 14.70 6.37
N VAL A 10 2.87 15.36 5.32
CA VAL A 10 2.68 14.92 3.93
C VAL A 10 3.40 13.59 3.68
N LEU A 11 4.67 13.46 4.04
CA LEU A 11 5.43 12.22 3.90
C LEU A 11 4.79 11.06 4.65
N ARG A 12 4.24 11.32 5.85
CA ARG A 12 3.53 10.31 6.64
C ARG A 12 2.23 9.87 5.97
N SER A 13 1.42 10.81 5.48
CA SER A 13 0.14 10.52 4.83
C SER A 13 0.30 9.77 3.51
N SER A 14 1.36 10.05 2.75
CA SER A 14 1.71 9.36 1.51
C SER A 14 2.42 8.02 1.73
N GLY A 15 2.84 7.72 2.98
CA GLY A 15 3.61 6.52 3.30
C GLY A 15 5.07 6.57 2.82
N THR A 16 5.57 7.77 2.49
CA THR A 16 6.94 8.01 2.01
C THR A 16 7.89 8.50 3.10
N LEU A 17 7.43 8.53 4.34
CA LEU A 17 8.27 8.91 5.48
C LEU A 17 9.29 7.81 5.77
N ASN A 18 10.58 8.18 5.81
CA ASN A 18 11.63 7.28 6.26
C ASN A 18 11.48 7.04 7.77
N PRO A 19 11.32 5.78 8.21
CA PRO A 19 11.17 5.49 9.65
C PRO A 19 12.48 5.61 10.44
N ARG A 20 13.62 5.76 9.77
CA ARG A 20 14.96 5.75 10.38
C ARG A 20 15.89 6.80 9.77
N PRO A 21 15.52 8.09 9.80
CA PRO A 21 16.31 9.16 9.19
C PRO A 21 17.69 9.29 9.86
N GLU A 22 17.83 8.91 11.12
CA GLU A 22 19.07 8.91 11.89
C GLU A 22 20.14 7.92 11.38
N LYS A 23 19.74 6.96 10.55
CA LYS A 23 20.68 6.01 9.92
C LYS A 23 21.31 6.52 8.63
N VAL A 24 20.81 7.61 8.08
CA VAL A 24 21.34 8.23 6.88
C VAL A 24 22.60 9.00 7.26
N ARG A 25 23.76 8.53 6.77
CA ARG A 25 25.09 9.09 7.06
C ARG A 25 25.76 9.71 5.84
N HIS A 26 25.14 9.59 4.67
CA HIS A 26 25.74 10.11 3.44
C HIS A 26 25.91 11.64 3.52
N PRO A 27 27.11 12.18 3.16
CA PRO A 27 27.43 13.61 3.36
C PRO A 27 26.46 14.59 2.70
N ARG A 28 25.83 14.22 1.57
CA ARG A 28 24.85 15.06 0.89
C ARG A 28 23.63 15.37 1.75
N PHE A 29 23.19 14.40 2.55
CA PHE A 29 22.04 14.58 3.45
C PHE A 29 22.38 15.38 4.70
N ALA A 30 23.65 15.54 5.02
CA ALA A 30 24.12 16.38 6.12
C ALA A 30 24.43 17.83 5.67
N ALA A 31 24.85 18.01 4.42
CA ALA A 31 25.42 19.27 3.94
C ALA A 31 24.42 20.16 3.19
N ALA A 32 23.30 19.65 2.70
CA ALA A 32 22.38 20.38 1.84
C ALA A 32 20.93 20.30 2.34
N GLU A 33 20.29 21.44 2.51
CA GLU A 33 18.87 21.56 2.86
C GLU A 33 17.92 20.86 1.88
N PHE A 34 18.36 20.71 0.62
CA PHE A 34 17.58 20.04 -0.42
C PHE A 34 17.41 18.53 -0.16
N PHE A 35 18.43 17.89 0.41
CA PHE A 35 18.41 16.45 0.68
C PHE A 35 17.84 16.18 2.07
N ASP A 36 16.63 15.62 2.10
CA ASP A 36 15.92 15.35 3.35
C ASP A 36 15.98 13.86 3.71
N PRO A 37 16.67 13.49 4.80
CA PRO A 37 16.77 12.10 5.22
C PRO A 37 15.40 11.49 5.63
N HIS A 38 14.37 12.31 5.83
CA HIS A 38 13.02 11.85 6.11
C HIS A 38 12.25 11.44 4.86
N ASP A 39 12.67 11.89 3.66
CA ASP A 39 12.02 11.53 2.41
C ASP A 39 12.59 10.21 1.86
N LEU A 40 11.81 9.12 2.00
CA LEU A 40 12.23 7.79 1.57
C LEU A 40 12.38 7.68 0.04
N VAL A 41 11.61 8.43 -0.74
CA VAL A 41 11.69 8.40 -2.21
C VAL A 41 12.96 9.06 -2.67
N GLN A 42 13.27 10.24 -2.14
CA GLN A 42 14.52 10.94 -2.42
C GLN A 42 15.72 10.11 -1.99
N LEU A 43 15.66 9.50 -0.80
CA LEU A 43 16.72 8.63 -0.28
C LEU A 43 16.99 7.44 -1.20
N LYS A 44 15.94 6.74 -1.64
CA LYS A 44 16.09 5.63 -2.59
C LYS A 44 16.67 6.08 -3.92
N TYR A 45 16.16 7.19 -4.46
CA TYR A 45 16.66 7.72 -5.74
C TYR A 45 18.15 8.06 -5.68
N GLU A 46 18.60 8.80 -4.65
CA GLU A 46 20.00 9.15 -4.47
C GLU A 46 20.89 7.93 -4.23
N THR A 47 20.39 6.92 -3.53
CA THR A 47 21.10 5.64 -3.38
C THR A 47 21.33 4.97 -4.74
N LEU A 48 20.29 4.89 -5.58
CA LEU A 48 20.41 4.29 -6.91
C LEU A 48 21.32 5.11 -7.81
N ARG A 49 21.24 6.43 -7.73
CA ARG A 49 22.13 7.32 -8.49
C ARG A 49 23.59 7.12 -8.10
N ALA A 50 23.89 7.08 -6.80
CA ALA A 50 25.25 6.84 -6.32
C ALA A 50 25.81 5.49 -6.80
N VAL A 51 25.01 4.44 -6.78
CA VAL A 51 25.41 3.13 -7.28
C VAL A 51 25.62 3.15 -8.81
N ALA A 52 24.69 3.75 -9.56
CA ALA A 52 24.70 3.70 -11.03
C ALA A 52 25.71 4.68 -11.67
N THR A 53 25.85 5.89 -11.12
CA THR A 53 26.67 6.96 -11.75
C THR A 53 28.01 7.17 -11.06
N GLU A 54 28.12 6.91 -9.77
CA GLU A 54 29.36 7.08 -9.01
C GLU A 54 30.09 5.75 -8.78
N GLY A 55 29.48 4.64 -9.20
CA GLY A 55 30.06 3.31 -9.05
C GLY A 55 30.18 2.84 -7.60
N GLN A 56 29.39 3.43 -6.69
CA GLN A 56 29.43 3.08 -5.28
C GLN A 56 29.00 1.62 -5.06
N PRO A 57 29.78 0.78 -4.35
CA PRO A 57 29.37 -0.57 -4.04
C PRO A 57 28.08 -0.60 -3.23
N ILE A 58 27.16 -1.53 -3.56
CA ILE A 58 25.86 -1.65 -2.87
C ILE A 58 26.02 -1.84 -1.36
N ALA A 59 27.06 -2.57 -0.93
CA ALA A 59 27.36 -2.76 0.48
C ALA A 59 27.65 -1.45 1.20
N GLN A 60 28.42 -0.56 0.56
CA GLN A 60 28.75 0.76 1.10
C GLN A 60 27.55 1.69 1.03
N ALA A 61 26.82 1.71 -0.09
CA ALA A 61 25.60 2.48 -0.24
C ALA A 61 24.56 2.11 0.84
N ALA A 62 24.43 0.83 1.17
CA ALA A 62 23.53 0.36 2.24
C ALA A 62 23.87 1.01 3.60
N VAL A 63 25.15 1.12 3.92
CA VAL A 63 25.63 1.75 5.17
C VAL A 63 25.38 3.26 5.15
N ASP A 64 25.79 3.93 4.06
CA ASP A 64 25.78 5.40 3.95
C ASP A 64 24.35 5.96 3.89
N PHE A 65 23.47 5.28 3.19
CA PHE A 65 22.06 5.69 3.07
C PHE A 65 21.13 5.03 4.10
N GLY A 66 21.64 4.18 4.99
CA GLY A 66 20.85 3.52 6.03
C GLY A 66 19.77 2.58 5.51
N LEU A 67 19.94 2.03 4.30
CA LEU A 67 19.03 1.08 3.67
C LEU A 67 19.59 -0.35 3.74
N SER A 68 18.70 -1.34 3.72
CA SER A 68 19.14 -2.73 3.59
C SER A 68 19.51 -3.05 2.13
N ARG A 69 20.44 -3.97 1.90
CA ARG A 69 20.79 -4.43 0.55
C ARG A 69 19.57 -4.93 -0.25
N PRO A 70 18.68 -5.77 0.33
CA PRO A 70 17.44 -6.17 -0.35
C PRO A 70 16.58 -4.97 -0.77
N THR A 71 16.47 -3.94 0.08
CA THR A 71 15.73 -2.71 -0.26
C THR A 71 16.32 -1.99 -1.47
N ILE A 72 17.66 -1.95 -1.58
CA ILE A 72 18.35 -1.33 -2.73
C ILE A 72 18.08 -2.13 -4.01
N TYR A 73 18.19 -3.45 -3.97
CA TYR A 73 17.90 -4.30 -5.13
C TYR A 73 16.44 -4.19 -5.56
N GLU A 74 15.51 -4.19 -4.60
CA GLU A 74 14.08 -4.01 -4.89
C GLU A 74 13.80 -2.63 -5.51
N ALA A 75 14.40 -1.57 -4.96
CA ALA A 75 14.30 -0.22 -5.51
C ALA A 75 14.85 -0.14 -6.93
N GLN A 76 16.00 -0.77 -7.19
CA GLN A 76 16.63 -0.82 -8.50
C GLN A 76 15.74 -1.53 -9.53
N ALA A 77 15.21 -2.70 -9.20
CA ALA A 77 14.30 -3.45 -10.07
C ALA A 77 13.00 -2.66 -10.34
N SER A 78 12.43 -2.03 -9.31
CA SER A 78 11.21 -1.23 -9.43
C SER A 78 11.45 0.05 -10.25
N PHE A 79 12.59 0.69 -10.10
CA PHE A 79 12.97 1.87 -10.87
C PHE A 79 13.19 1.52 -12.36
N HIS A 80 13.83 0.39 -12.66
CA HIS A 80 13.99 -0.08 -14.05
C HIS A 80 12.65 -0.37 -14.72
N ALA A 81 11.68 -0.92 -13.97
CA ALA A 81 10.37 -1.27 -14.50
C ALA A 81 9.42 -0.08 -14.65
N HIS A 82 9.47 0.90 -13.74
CA HIS A 82 8.43 1.93 -13.61
C HIS A 82 8.99 3.35 -13.40
N GLY A 83 10.30 3.56 -13.51
CA GLY A 83 10.93 4.85 -13.26
C GLY A 83 10.72 5.34 -11.83
N MET A 84 10.53 6.64 -11.66
CA MET A 84 10.32 7.27 -10.35
C MET A 84 9.08 6.74 -9.59
N GLU A 85 8.02 6.37 -10.31
CA GLU A 85 6.84 5.76 -9.70
C GLU A 85 7.15 4.44 -9.00
N GLY A 86 8.13 3.69 -9.50
CA GLY A 86 8.60 2.45 -8.88
C GLY A 86 9.19 2.62 -7.48
N LEU A 87 9.65 3.84 -7.13
CA LEU A 87 10.20 4.15 -5.82
C LEU A 87 9.12 4.48 -4.78
N LEU A 88 7.90 4.79 -5.22
CA LEU A 88 6.78 5.03 -4.32
C LEU A 88 6.41 3.75 -3.57
N PRO A 89 6.01 3.86 -2.30
CA PRO A 89 5.60 2.71 -1.52
C PRO A 89 4.32 2.10 -2.10
N LYS A 90 4.34 0.81 -2.34
CA LYS A 90 3.14 0.06 -2.74
C LYS A 90 2.19 -0.04 -1.55
N LYS A 91 0.88 0.07 -1.80
CA LYS A 91 -0.14 -0.13 -0.76
C LYS A 91 0.09 -1.49 -0.09
N ARG A 92 0.26 -1.46 1.22
CA ARG A 92 0.40 -2.68 2.03
C ARG A 92 -0.92 -3.42 2.07
N GLY A 93 -0.86 -4.73 2.00
CA GLY A 93 -2.02 -5.61 2.09
C GLY A 93 -2.23 -6.45 0.84
N PRO A 94 -3.11 -7.44 0.91
CA PRO A 94 -3.44 -8.28 -0.22
C PRO A 94 -4.08 -7.43 -1.33
N LYS A 95 -3.55 -7.54 -2.54
CA LYS A 95 -4.02 -6.79 -3.72
C LYS A 95 -5.47 -7.14 -4.07
N ASN A 96 -5.90 -8.36 -3.76
CA ASN A 96 -7.25 -8.86 -3.99
C ASN A 96 -7.76 -9.62 -2.76
N PRO A 97 -9.05 -9.53 -2.43
CA PRO A 97 -9.65 -10.38 -1.42
C PRO A 97 -9.66 -11.82 -1.93
N HIS A 98 -8.77 -12.66 -1.40
CA HIS A 98 -8.60 -14.05 -1.84
C HIS A 98 -9.88 -14.90 -1.80
N LYS A 99 -10.81 -14.56 -0.91
CA LYS A 99 -12.02 -15.38 -0.69
C LYS A 99 -13.31 -14.73 -1.22
N LEU A 100 -13.37 -13.40 -1.28
CA LEU A 100 -14.54 -12.68 -1.78
C LEU A 100 -14.31 -12.18 -3.22
N THR A 101 -14.27 -13.10 -4.15
CA THR A 101 -14.19 -12.78 -5.59
C THR A 101 -15.43 -12.00 -6.05
N PRO A 102 -15.41 -11.31 -7.20
CA PRO A 102 -16.59 -10.64 -7.76
C PRO A 102 -17.79 -11.58 -7.88
N GLN A 103 -17.58 -12.82 -8.27
CA GLN A 103 -18.61 -13.86 -8.40
C GLN A 103 -19.26 -14.20 -7.05
N VAL A 104 -18.45 -14.36 -5.99
CA VAL A 104 -18.95 -14.61 -4.63
C VAL A 104 -19.75 -13.41 -4.13
N ARG A 105 -19.31 -12.18 -4.39
CA ARG A 105 -20.04 -10.97 -4.02
C ARG A 105 -21.38 -10.85 -4.73
N GLN A 106 -21.43 -11.13 -6.00
CA GLN A 106 -22.66 -11.13 -6.79
C GLN A 106 -23.64 -12.16 -6.22
N HIS A 107 -23.20 -13.39 -5.95
CA HIS A 107 -24.02 -14.42 -5.33
C HIS A 107 -24.58 -14.01 -3.97
N LEU A 108 -23.77 -13.38 -3.12
CA LEU A 108 -24.24 -12.85 -1.83
C LEU A 108 -25.34 -11.78 -2.01
N GLN A 109 -25.22 -10.93 -3.04
CA GLN A 109 -26.25 -9.92 -3.34
C GLN A 109 -27.54 -10.56 -3.87
N GLU A 110 -27.44 -11.58 -4.71
CA GLU A 110 -28.57 -12.35 -5.22
C GLU A 110 -29.33 -13.06 -4.07
N CYS A 111 -28.59 -13.71 -3.16
CA CYS A 111 -29.20 -14.35 -1.98
C CYS A 111 -29.94 -13.34 -1.11
N LEU A 112 -29.39 -12.16 -0.87
CA LEU A 112 -30.03 -11.10 -0.08
C LEU A 112 -31.19 -10.42 -0.81
N ALA A 113 -31.19 -10.40 -2.14
CA ALA A 113 -32.30 -9.91 -2.94
C ALA A 113 -33.51 -10.87 -2.84
N SER A 114 -33.24 -12.18 -2.80
CA SER A 114 -34.28 -13.21 -2.64
C SER A 114 -34.79 -13.29 -1.19
N GLU A 115 -33.89 -13.24 -0.22
CA GLU A 115 -34.19 -13.29 1.22
C GLU A 115 -33.42 -12.22 2.01
N PRO A 116 -34.01 -11.03 2.21
CA PRO A 116 -33.34 -9.92 2.92
C PRO A 116 -33.02 -10.18 4.39
N LYS A 117 -33.62 -11.19 5.00
CA LYS A 117 -33.45 -11.55 6.42
C LYS A 117 -32.34 -12.57 6.69
N LEU A 118 -31.64 -13.06 5.64
CA LEU A 118 -30.55 -14.02 5.79
C LEU A 118 -29.43 -13.47 6.69
N LYS A 119 -29.05 -14.27 7.67
CA LYS A 119 -27.93 -13.94 8.58
C LYS A 119 -26.60 -14.27 7.92
N ALA A 120 -25.53 -13.60 8.36
CA ALA A 120 -24.19 -13.81 7.83
C ALA A 120 -23.73 -15.28 7.89
N VAL A 121 -24.17 -16.02 8.90
CA VAL A 121 -23.85 -17.46 9.06
C VAL A 121 -24.49 -18.29 7.95
N GLU A 122 -25.70 -17.98 7.54
CA GLU A 122 -26.43 -18.67 6.48
C GLU A 122 -25.79 -18.36 5.11
N LEU A 123 -25.43 -17.09 4.88
CA LEU A 123 -24.70 -16.66 3.69
C LEU A 123 -23.34 -17.36 3.55
N VAL A 124 -22.61 -17.54 4.65
CA VAL A 124 -21.36 -18.32 4.67
C VAL A 124 -21.60 -19.77 4.24
N ARG A 125 -22.69 -20.38 4.70
CA ARG A 125 -23.05 -21.76 4.33
C ARG A 125 -23.35 -21.86 2.84
N LEU A 126 -24.11 -20.92 2.27
CA LEU A 126 -24.44 -20.87 0.85
C LEU A 126 -23.19 -20.67 -0.03
N VAL A 127 -22.27 -19.77 0.38
CA VAL A 127 -20.99 -19.57 -0.30
C VAL A 127 -20.14 -20.84 -0.28
N ARG A 128 -20.06 -21.51 0.86
CA ARG A 128 -19.33 -22.78 1.00
C ARG A 128 -19.92 -23.88 0.11
N GLN A 129 -21.24 -23.96 0.07
CA GLN A 129 -21.94 -24.97 -0.71
C GLN A 129 -21.76 -24.77 -2.24
N ARG A 130 -21.79 -23.51 -2.72
CA ARG A 130 -21.70 -23.19 -4.16
C ARG A 130 -20.28 -23.08 -4.67
N PHE A 131 -19.35 -22.54 -3.89
CA PHE A 131 -17.98 -22.23 -4.32
C PHE A 131 -16.90 -23.05 -3.60
N GLY A 132 -17.25 -23.83 -2.60
CA GLY A 132 -16.30 -24.60 -1.79
C GLY A 132 -15.39 -23.75 -0.90
N ILE A 133 -15.70 -22.46 -0.75
CA ILE A 133 -14.85 -21.48 -0.06
C ILE A 133 -15.33 -21.29 1.38
N ALA A 134 -14.44 -21.50 2.36
CA ALA A 134 -14.72 -21.18 3.75
C ALA A 134 -14.44 -19.69 4.02
N VAL A 135 -15.49 -18.93 4.33
CA VAL A 135 -15.44 -17.50 4.67
C VAL A 135 -15.92 -17.31 6.10
N HIS A 136 -15.31 -16.40 6.84
CA HIS A 136 -15.79 -16.06 8.19
C HIS A 136 -17.01 -15.12 8.10
N PRO A 137 -18.07 -15.27 8.94
CA PRO A 137 -19.28 -14.43 8.91
C PRO A 137 -18.98 -12.93 8.94
N ARG A 138 -18.04 -12.50 9.79
CA ARG A 138 -17.62 -11.09 9.87
C ARG A 138 -17.04 -10.54 8.55
N THR A 139 -16.43 -11.39 7.72
CA THR A 139 -15.92 -10.99 6.41
C THR A 139 -17.06 -10.71 5.44
N VAL A 140 -18.10 -11.52 5.48
CA VAL A 140 -19.35 -11.33 4.71
C VAL A 140 -20.05 -10.04 5.13
N GLU A 141 -20.22 -9.81 6.44
CA GLU A 141 -20.84 -8.58 6.98
C GLU A 141 -20.10 -7.32 6.52
N LYS A 142 -18.76 -7.29 6.63
CA LYS A 142 -17.92 -6.16 6.16
C LYS A 142 -18.09 -5.90 4.66
N ALA A 143 -18.16 -6.96 3.85
CA ALA A 143 -18.35 -6.83 2.40
C ALA A 143 -19.72 -6.23 2.06
N LEU A 144 -20.75 -6.65 2.75
CA LEU A 144 -22.12 -6.13 2.58
C LEU A 144 -22.25 -4.68 3.03
N GLN A 145 -21.64 -4.31 4.17
CA GLN A 145 -21.60 -2.91 4.63
C GLN A 145 -20.87 -2.00 3.64
N LYS A 146 -19.75 -2.45 3.06
CA LYS A 146 -19.02 -1.69 2.04
C LYS A 146 -19.86 -1.49 0.76
N ALA A 147 -20.61 -2.51 0.35
CA ALA A 147 -21.50 -2.42 -0.81
C ALA A 147 -22.66 -1.42 -0.59
N LYS A 148 -23.22 -1.39 0.62
CA LYS A 148 -24.27 -0.40 1.01
C LYS A 148 -23.72 1.04 0.98
N ARG A 149 -22.53 1.27 1.53
CA ARG A 149 -21.88 2.61 1.52
C ARG A 149 -21.55 3.07 0.11
N GLY A 150 -21.08 2.20 -0.78
CA GLY A 150 -20.76 2.55 -2.17
C GLY A 150 -21.98 2.96 -3.01
N ARG A 151 -23.19 2.48 -2.67
CA ARG A 151 -24.43 2.89 -3.35
C ARG A 151 -24.95 4.27 -2.93
N GLN A 152 -24.56 4.77 -1.75
CA GLN A 152 -24.99 6.09 -1.25
C GLN A 152 -24.13 7.25 -1.78
N THR A 153 -22.99 6.97 -2.41
CA THR A 153 -22.06 8.00 -2.91
C THR A 153 -22.13 8.25 -4.42
N SER A 154 -23.02 7.60 -5.16
CA SER A 154 -23.26 7.92 -6.56
C SER A 154 -24.28 9.05 -6.66
N PRO A 155 -23.92 10.24 -7.19
CA PRO A 155 -24.88 11.29 -7.45
C PRO A 155 -25.86 10.83 -8.54
N PRO A 156 -27.13 11.30 -8.51
CA PRO A 156 -28.10 10.97 -9.55
C PRO A 156 -27.61 11.55 -10.87
N GLN A 157 -27.42 10.68 -11.86
CA GLN A 157 -27.28 11.13 -13.25
C GLN A 157 -28.67 11.64 -13.67
N ASN A 158 -28.75 12.93 -13.83
CA ASN A 158 -29.93 13.58 -14.38
C ASN A 158 -29.93 13.37 -15.91
N PRO A 159 -31.06 13.07 -16.54
CA PRO A 159 -31.20 12.85 -17.97
C PRO A 159 -30.96 14.11 -18.79
#